data_b813b5a2ce8e9f400a7bd30bb508119a
#
_entry.id   b813b5a2ce8e9f400a7bd30bb508119a
#
_cell.length_a   1.000
_cell.length_b   1.000
_cell.length_c   1.000
_cell.angle_alpha   90.00
_cell.angle_beta   90.00
_cell.angle_gamma   90.00
#
_symmetry.space_group_name_H-M   'P 1'
#
loop_
_entity.id
_entity.type
_entity.pdbx_description
1 polymer ?
#
loop_
_entity_poly.entity_id
_entity_poly.type
_entity_poly.pdbx_seq_one_letter_code
_entity_poly.pdbx_strand_id
1 'polypeptide(L)'
;MGYQKLQVGRATPMAKLLSDTHDFVNLNNVITSGTITSASGGAGKLLNDSAATFITKGVSQGDIVANTSATPNCTVVVQVVSETQLLLEDNIVLAGSATYEVLSPSTEPAVLYVGTTSTTPTLKVRTMGGDDVTFTNPVAGSFLPVQVKRVFNTGTADVSDILALF
;
A
#
# COMPACT_ATOMS: atom_id res chain seq x y z
N MET A 1 36.08 0.62 5.00
CA MET A 1 34.66 0.39 5.25
C MET A 1 33.91 1.61 4.73
N GLY A 2 33.16 1.44 3.65
CA GLY A 2 32.33 2.53 3.11
C GLY A 2 31.11 2.70 3.98
N TYR A 3 30.94 3.87 4.57
CA TYR A 3 29.66 4.25 5.17
C TYR A 3 28.65 4.40 4.05
N GLN A 4 27.67 3.48 3.98
CA GLN A 4 26.52 3.67 3.10
C GLN A 4 25.71 4.84 3.66
N LYS A 5 25.86 6.00 3.03
CA LYS A 5 25.04 7.17 3.35
C LYS A 5 23.61 6.85 2.90
N LEU A 6 22.67 6.83 3.83
CA LEU A 6 21.24 6.72 3.50
C LEU A 6 20.90 7.97 2.67
N GLN A 7 20.84 7.80 1.35
CA GLN A 7 20.34 8.84 0.46
C GLN A 7 18.86 8.59 0.24
N VAL A 8 18.04 9.36 0.92
CA VAL A 8 16.60 9.32 0.70
C VAL A 8 16.30 10.10 -0.58
N GLY A 9 16.00 9.38 -1.64
CA GLY A 9 15.57 9.96 -2.92
C GLY A 9 14.06 10.18 -2.98
N ARG A 10 13.28 9.44 -2.17
CA ARG A 10 11.83 9.50 -2.18
C ARG A 10 11.23 9.07 -0.83
N ALA A 11 10.11 9.69 -0.47
CA ALA A 11 9.29 9.31 0.67
C ALA A 11 7.85 8.99 0.21
N THR A 12 7.32 7.84 0.62
CA THR A 12 5.95 7.43 0.31
C THR A 12 5.13 7.26 1.59
N PRO A 13 3.98 7.95 1.73
CA PRO A 13 3.10 7.75 2.88
C PRO A 13 2.53 6.34 2.90
N MET A 14 2.66 5.66 4.04
CA MET A 14 2.20 4.27 4.21
C MET A 14 0.74 4.13 4.61
N ALA A 15 0.04 5.22 4.93
CA ALA A 15 -1.34 5.17 5.40
C ALA A 15 -2.31 4.40 4.47
N LYS A 16 -2.01 4.35 3.17
CA LYS A 16 -2.83 3.66 2.16
C LYS A 16 -2.31 2.25 1.82
N LEU A 17 -1.19 1.82 2.37
CA LEU A 17 -0.41 0.69 1.90
C LEU A 17 -0.18 -0.38 2.96
N LEU A 18 -0.96 -0.36 4.02
CA LEU A 18 -0.94 -1.42 5.03
C LEU A 18 -1.59 -2.68 4.45
N SER A 19 -0.90 -3.81 4.54
CA SER A 19 -1.40 -5.08 4.04
C SER A 19 -0.94 -6.24 4.89
N ASP A 20 -1.82 -7.21 5.12
CA ASP A 20 -1.47 -8.45 5.81
C ASP A 20 -0.97 -9.54 4.85
N THR A 21 -1.19 -9.38 3.55
CA THR A 21 -0.92 -10.40 2.54
C THR A 21 0.17 -10.03 1.54
N HIS A 22 0.33 -8.75 1.21
CA HIS A 22 1.20 -8.31 0.11
C HIS A 22 2.34 -7.40 0.55
N ASP A 23 3.46 -7.47 -0.15
CA ASP A 23 4.67 -6.66 0.10
C ASP A 23 4.61 -5.37 -0.74
N PHE A 24 4.25 -4.22 -0.13
CA PHE A 24 3.93 -2.98 -0.83
C PHE A 24 4.72 -1.75 -0.37
N VAL A 25 5.84 -1.92 0.26
CA VAL A 25 6.52 -0.75 0.86
C VAL A 25 7.00 0.25 -0.19
N ASN A 26 7.34 -0.22 -1.37
CA ASN A 26 7.78 0.65 -2.45
C ASN A 26 6.79 0.63 -3.62
N LEU A 27 6.00 1.68 -3.75
CA LEU A 27 5.12 1.92 -4.88
C LEU A 27 5.64 3.11 -5.69
N ASN A 28 6.11 2.82 -6.89
CA ASN A 28 6.83 3.79 -7.69
C ASN A 28 5.96 4.92 -8.22
N ASN A 29 4.87 4.59 -8.88
CA ASN A 29 4.08 5.60 -9.55
C ASN A 29 2.61 5.26 -9.51
N VAL A 30 1.77 6.28 -9.33
CA VAL A 30 0.35 6.18 -9.63
C VAL A 30 0.19 6.09 -11.14
N ILE A 31 -0.28 4.95 -11.63
CA ILE A 31 -0.60 4.72 -13.04
C ILE A 31 -1.88 5.48 -13.38
N THR A 32 -2.89 5.32 -12.54
CA THR A 32 -4.19 5.98 -12.66
C THR A 32 -4.91 6.03 -11.33
N SER A 33 -5.89 6.92 -11.23
CA SER A 33 -6.79 7.03 -10.08
C SER A 33 -8.21 7.27 -10.58
N GLY A 34 -9.19 6.97 -9.74
CA GLY A 34 -10.59 7.14 -10.10
C GLY A 34 -11.54 6.94 -8.95
N THR A 35 -12.81 6.82 -9.32
CA THR A 35 -13.91 6.58 -8.40
C THR A 35 -14.70 5.36 -8.84
N ILE A 36 -14.92 4.43 -7.94
CA ILE A 36 -15.67 3.21 -8.21
C ILE A 36 -17.11 3.57 -8.52
N THR A 37 -17.57 3.21 -9.71
CA THR A 37 -18.94 3.49 -10.15
C THR A 37 -19.94 2.48 -9.56
N SER A 38 -19.54 1.22 -9.47
CA SER A 38 -20.34 0.16 -8.84
C SER A 38 -19.45 -0.95 -8.29
N ALA A 39 -19.78 -1.44 -7.11
CA ALA A 39 -19.25 -2.69 -6.60
C ALA A 39 -20.13 -3.82 -7.12
N SER A 40 -19.68 -4.59 -8.10
CA SER A 40 -20.43 -5.74 -8.59
C SER A 40 -19.50 -6.92 -8.84
N GLY A 41 -20.06 -8.08 -8.69
CA GLY A 41 -19.37 -9.34 -8.79
C GLY A 41 -19.28 -10.04 -7.44
N GLY A 42 -19.54 -11.33 -7.40
CA GLY A 42 -19.53 -12.15 -6.18
C GLY A 42 -18.30 -11.87 -5.34
N ALA A 43 -18.53 -11.49 -4.10
CA ALA A 43 -17.52 -11.13 -3.09
C ALA A 43 -16.75 -9.81 -3.32
N GLY A 44 -17.24 -8.86 -4.14
CA GLY A 44 -16.64 -7.50 -4.25
C GLY A 44 -15.20 -7.43 -4.78
N LYS A 45 -14.79 -8.43 -5.57
CA LYS A 45 -13.46 -8.46 -6.18
C LYS A 45 -13.39 -7.76 -7.53
N LEU A 46 -14.50 -7.32 -8.10
CA LEU A 46 -14.54 -6.56 -9.34
C LEU A 46 -14.63 -5.07 -9.03
N LEU A 47 -13.59 -4.34 -9.42
CA LEU A 47 -13.59 -2.89 -9.45
C LEU A 47 -14.15 -2.43 -10.80
N ASN A 48 -15.24 -1.67 -10.77
CA ASN A 48 -15.83 -1.06 -11.95
C ASN A 48 -15.75 0.46 -11.84
N ASP A 49 -15.18 1.09 -12.85
CA ASP A 49 -15.14 2.54 -13.02
C ASP A 49 -15.46 2.88 -14.47
N SER A 50 -16.65 3.41 -14.72
CA SER A 50 -17.12 3.72 -16.07
C SER A 50 -16.32 4.83 -16.79
N ALA A 51 -15.55 5.61 -16.05
CA ALA A 51 -14.69 6.66 -16.58
C ALA A 51 -13.21 6.22 -16.74
N ALA A 52 -12.88 5.02 -16.27
CA ALA A 52 -11.51 4.53 -16.34
C ALA A 52 -11.09 4.11 -17.76
N THR A 53 -9.79 4.10 -17.98
CA THR A 53 -9.13 3.65 -19.21
C THR A 53 -7.92 2.77 -18.84
N PHE A 54 -8.16 1.67 -18.14
CA PHE A 54 -7.12 0.85 -17.53
C PHE A 54 -6.11 0.30 -18.53
N ILE A 55 -6.58 -0.26 -19.66
CA ILE A 55 -5.71 -0.80 -20.71
C ILE A 55 -4.90 0.32 -21.35
N THR A 56 -5.57 1.42 -21.72
CA THR A 56 -4.92 2.60 -22.32
C THR A 56 -3.88 3.21 -21.38
N LYS A 57 -4.09 3.19 -20.07
CA LYS A 57 -3.15 3.68 -19.04
C LYS A 57 -2.02 2.71 -18.74
N GLY A 58 -2.06 1.50 -19.28
CA GLY A 58 -1.03 0.50 -19.10
C GLY A 58 -1.12 -0.28 -17.78
N VAL A 59 -2.29 -0.32 -17.15
CA VAL A 59 -2.52 -1.17 -15.97
C VAL A 59 -2.33 -2.63 -16.36
N SER A 60 -1.63 -3.38 -15.52
CA SER A 60 -1.24 -4.76 -15.77
C SER A 60 -1.55 -5.66 -14.59
N GLN A 61 -1.58 -6.97 -14.83
CA GLN A 61 -1.61 -7.97 -13.77
C GLN A 61 -0.40 -7.79 -12.84
N GLY A 62 -0.63 -7.83 -11.54
CA GLY A 62 0.40 -7.60 -10.53
C GLY A 62 0.48 -6.16 -10.03
N ASP A 63 -0.14 -5.20 -10.71
CA ASP A 63 -0.26 -3.84 -10.19
C ASP A 63 -1.12 -3.82 -8.93
N ILE A 64 -0.95 -2.79 -8.13
CA ILE A 64 -1.57 -2.65 -6.82
C ILE A 64 -2.70 -1.65 -6.89
N VAL A 65 -3.86 -2.04 -6.38
CA VAL A 65 -4.99 -1.13 -6.19
C VAL A 65 -5.08 -0.78 -4.71
N ALA A 66 -5.01 0.50 -4.41
CA ALA A 66 -5.22 1.04 -3.06
C ALA A 66 -6.57 1.77 -3.02
N ASN A 67 -7.43 1.40 -2.08
CA ASN A 67 -8.63 2.17 -1.74
C ASN A 67 -8.19 3.40 -0.94
N THR A 68 -8.56 4.58 -1.42
CA THR A 68 -8.14 5.85 -0.82
C THR A 68 -9.27 6.55 -0.04
N SER A 69 -10.43 5.88 0.11
CA SER A 69 -11.59 6.41 0.83
C SER A 69 -11.41 6.36 2.36
N ALA A 70 -12.24 5.72 3.10
CA ALA A 70 -12.27 5.86 4.56
C ALA A 70 -11.38 4.86 5.32
N THR A 71 -11.13 3.69 4.75
CA THR A 71 -10.26 2.66 5.36
C THR A 71 -9.21 2.27 4.34
N PRO A 72 -7.95 2.64 4.55
CA PRO A 72 -6.89 2.28 3.63
C PRO A 72 -6.77 0.76 3.57
N ASN A 73 -6.93 0.23 2.38
CA ASN A 73 -6.77 -1.17 2.07
C ASN A 73 -6.24 -1.30 0.65
N CYS A 74 -5.40 -2.27 0.41
CA CYS A 74 -4.80 -2.49 -0.89
C CYS A 74 -4.75 -3.98 -1.24
N THR A 75 -4.79 -4.26 -2.54
CA THR A 75 -4.76 -5.60 -3.10
C THR A 75 -4.08 -5.58 -4.48
N VAL A 76 -3.94 -6.73 -5.08
CA VAL A 76 -3.30 -6.91 -6.38
C VAL A 76 -4.33 -7.06 -7.49
N VAL A 77 -4.03 -6.52 -8.67
CA VAL A 77 -4.76 -6.78 -9.91
C VAL A 77 -4.47 -8.20 -10.37
N VAL A 78 -5.47 -9.05 -10.35
CA VAL A 78 -5.40 -10.42 -10.88
C VAL A 78 -5.56 -10.40 -12.40
N GLN A 79 -6.44 -9.54 -12.90
CA GLN A 79 -6.69 -9.43 -14.34
C GLN A 79 -7.25 -8.05 -14.69
N VAL A 80 -6.77 -7.48 -15.79
CA VAL A 80 -7.42 -6.34 -16.45
C VAL A 80 -8.48 -6.89 -17.38
N VAL A 81 -9.76 -6.76 -16.99
CA VAL A 81 -10.88 -7.36 -17.74
C VAL A 81 -11.26 -6.47 -18.93
N SER A 82 -11.25 -5.16 -18.74
CA SER A 82 -11.57 -4.17 -19.79
C SER A 82 -10.98 -2.80 -19.42
N GLU A 83 -11.24 -1.80 -20.25
CA GLU A 83 -10.91 -0.40 -19.93
C GLU A 83 -11.52 0.10 -18.63
N THR A 84 -12.66 -0.46 -18.25
CA THR A 84 -13.44 0.02 -17.11
C THR A 84 -13.56 -0.98 -15.96
N GLN A 85 -12.83 -2.12 -16.05
CA GLN A 85 -13.02 -3.21 -15.10
C GLN A 85 -11.71 -3.94 -14.77
N LEU A 86 -11.43 -4.08 -13.46
CA LEU A 86 -10.34 -4.88 -12.91
C LEU A 86 -10.87 -6.00 -12.04
N LEU A 87 -10.29 -7.21 -12.17
CA LEU A 87 -10.44 -8.28 -11.19
C LEU A 87 -9.32 -8.20 -10.17
N LEU A 88 -9.69 -8.15 -8.90
CA LEU A 88 -8.79 -8.00 -7.76
C LEU A 88 -8.64 -9.33 -6.99
N GLU A 89 -7.53 -9.49 -6.28
CA GLU A 89 -7.30 -10.68 -5.45
C GLU A 89 -8.18 -10.66 -4.19
N ASP A 90 -8.26 -9.52 -3.52
CA ASP A 90 -9.08 -9.33 -2.33
C ASP A 90 -10.21 -8.34 -2.56
N ASN A 91 -11.25 -8.46 -1.75
CA ASN A 91 -12.34 -7.48 -1.76
C ASN A 91 -11.96 -6.23 -0.97
N ILE A 92 -11.51 -5.20 -1.69
CA ILE A 92 -11.27 -3.85 -1.13
C ILE A 92 -12.32 -2.83 -1.60
N VAL A 93 -13.29 -3.28 -2.38
CA VAL A 93 -14.33 -2.45 -2.96
C VAL A 93 -15.49 -2.38 -1.98
N LEU A 94 -15.48 -1.38 -1.11
CA LEU A 94 -16.43 -1.28 0.00
C LEU A 94 -17.78 -0.70 -0.40
N ALA A 95 -17.86 0.18 -1.40
CA ALA A 95 -19.12 0.78 -1.89
C ALA A 95 -18.90 1.51 -3.21
N GLY A 96 -19.99 1.77 -3.95
CA GLY A 96 -19.97 2.74 -5.03
C GLY A 96 -19.55 4.13 -4.47
N SER A 97 -18.80 4.89 -5.25
CA SER A 97 -18.18 6.17 -4.90
C SER A 97 -16.90 6.12 -4.04
N ALA A 98 -16.37 4.96 -3.71
CA ALA A 98 -15.02 4.86 -3.12
C ALA A 98 -13.96 5.31 -4.14
N THR A 99 -12.98 6.07 -3.68
CA THR A 99 -11.83 6.47 -4.51
C THR A 99 -10.70 5.45 -4.44
N TYR A 100 -9.97 5.30 -5.53
CA TYR A 100 -8.85 4.36 -5.62
C TYR A 100 -7.67 4.95 -6.39
N GLU A 101 -6.50 4.35 -6.18
CA GLU A 101 -5.30 4.55 -6.98
C GLU A 101 -4.78 3.19 -7.45
N VAL A 102 -4.29 3.12 -8.68
CA VAL A 102 -3.56 1.97 -9.21
C VAL A 102 -2.09 2.35 -9.30
N LEU A 103 -1.22 1.53 -8.74
CA LEU A 103 0.21 1.80 -8.59
C LEU A 103 1.05 0.64 -9.11
N SER A 104 2.19 0.95 -9.73
CA SER A 104 3.17 -0.07 -10.09
C SER A 104 3.95 -0.54 -8.87
N PRO A 105 4.09 -1.85 -8.64
CA PRO A 105 4.94 -2.37 -7.58
C PRO A 105 6.41 -2.12 -7.88
N SER A 106 7.21 -1.97 -6.83
CA SER A 106 8.66 -1.97 -6.89
C SER A 106 9.25 -2.88 -5.82
N THR A 107 10.44 -3.40 -6.08
CA THR A 107 11.14 -4.32 -5.18
C THR A 107 12.16 -3.65 -4.27
N GLU A 108 12.31 -2.32 -4.36
CA GLU A 108 13.28 -1.60 -3.51
C GLU A 108 12.84 -1.63 -2.05
N PRO A 109 13.75 -1.95 -1.13
CA PRO A 109 13.48 -1.92 0.28
C PRO A 109 13.42 -0.50 0.82
N ALA A 110 12.59 -0.27 1.82
CA ALA A 110 12.48 1.03 2.47
C ALA A 110 12.91 1.01 3.93
N VAL A 111 13.38 2.14 4.41
CA VAL A 111 13.49 2.45 5.84
C VAL A 111 12.25 3.25 6.25
N LEU A 112 11.64 2.92 7.38
CA LEU A 112 10.44 3.60 7.83
C LEU A 112 10.79 4.78 8.77
N TYR A 113 10.11 5.89 8.53
CA TYR A 113 10.01 6.99 9.49
C TYR A 113 8.64 6.90 10.18
N VAL A 114 8.63 7.01 11.50
CA VAL A 114 7.41 7.00 12.33
C VAL A 114 7.04 8.44 12.65
N GLY A 115 5.94 8.93 12.09
CA GLY A 115 5.53 10.32 12.27
C GLY A 115 4.91 10.58 13.62
N THR A 116 3.81 9.93 13.92
CA THR A 116 3.02 10.15 15.13
C THR A 116 2.71 8.85 15.85
N THR A 117 2.72 8.88 17.18
CA THR A 117 2.35 7.73 18.02
C THR A 117 1.36 8.17 19.09
N SER A 118 0.51 7.24 19.53
CA SER A 118 -0.46 7.42 20.60
C SER A 118 -0.01 6.65 21.86
N THR A 119 -0.94 6.16 22.66
CA THR A 119 -0.67 5.66 24.02
C THR A 119 0.08 4.34 24.09
N THR A 120 -0.18 3.41 23.18
CA THR A 120 0.46 2.07 23.16
C THR A 120 0.83 1.67 21.73
N PRO A 121 1.72 2.42 21.08
CA PRO A 121 1.99 2.24 19.67
C PRO A 121 2.66 0.88 19.40
N THR A 122 2.17 0.20 18.38
CA THR A 122 2.79 -1.00 17.82
C THR A 122 2.92 -0.86 16.31
N LEU A 123 4.03 -1.33 15.77
CA LEU A 123 4.29 -1.31 14.34
C LEU A 123 4.83 -2.67 13.92
N LYS A 124 3.99 -3.45 13.24
CA LYS A 124 4.37 -4.76 12.71
C LYS A 124 4.80 -4.64 11.27
N VAL A 125 5.99 -5.16 10.98
CA VAL A 125 6.60 -5.13 9.65
C VAL A 125 7.13 -6.49 9.24
N ARG A 126 7.27 -6.69 7.93
CA ARG A 126 8.10 -7.76 7.35
C ARG A 126 9.39 -7.16 6.84
N THR A 127 10.50 -7.66 7.34
CA THR A 127 11.85 -7.25 6.90
C THR A 127 12.14 -7.75 5.48
N MET A 128 13.17 -7.21 4.85
CA MET A 128 13.66 -7.74 3.57
C MET A 128 14.14 -9.20 3.69
N GLY A 129 14.62 -9.61 4.86
CA GLY A 129 15.00 -11.00 5.16
C GLY A 129 13.80 -11.97 5.23
N GLY A 130 12.57 -11.45 5.34
CA GLY A 130 11.36 -12.26 5.44
C GLY A 130 10.82 -12.43 6.85
N ASP A 131 11.47 -11.86 7.86
CA ASP A 131 11.06 -11.97 9.25
C ASP A 131 9.93 -11.00 9.58
N ASP A 132 8.90 -11.47 10.28
CA ASP A 132 7.84 -10.64 10.82
C ASP A 132 8.25 -10.13 12.20
N VAL A 133 8.39 -8.83 12.34
CA VAL A 133 8.85 -8.16 13.56
C VAL A 133 7.83 -7.14 14.02
N THR A 134 7.53 -7.12 15.32
CA THR A 134 6.68 -6.08 15.92
C THR A 134 7.54 -5.16 16.79
N PHE A 135 7.58 -3.89 16.42
CA PHE A 135 8.15 -2.84 17.25
C PHE A 135 7.10 -2.36 18.23
N THR A 136 7.40 -2.48 19.51
CA THR A 136 6.57 -1.96 20.60
C THR A 136 7.07 -0.60 21.05
N ASN A 137 6.17 0.34 21.26
CA ASN A 137 6.48 1.69 21.64
C ASN A 137 7.49 2.42 20.74
N PRO A 138 7.33 2.34 19.38
CA PRO A 138 8.17 3.13 18.51
C PRO A 138 8.00 4.63 18.84
N VAL A 139 9.10 5.36 18.85
CA VAL A 139 9.07 6.79 19.21
C VAL A 139 8.67 7.63 18.01
N ALA A 140 7.75 8.58 18.21
CA ALA A 140 7.41 9.55 17.17
C ALA A 140 8.64 10.35 16.72
N GLY A 141 8.78 10.59 15.43
CA GLY A 141 9.93 11.25 14.84
C GLY A 141 11.17 10.36 14.67
N SER A 142 11.07 9.05 14.91
CA SER A 142 12.20 8.12 14.78
C SER A 142 12.21 7.36 13.45
N PHE A 143 13.40 6.88 13.11
CA PHE A 143 13.59 5.94 12.01
C PHE A 143 13.72 4.51 12.55
N LEU A 144 13.10 3.56 11.86
CA LEU A 144 13.34 2.14 12.15
C LEU A 144 14.61 1.69 11.41
N PRO A 145 15.64 1.19 12.11
CA PRO A 145 16.93 0.86 11.52
C PRO A 145 16.92 -0.50 10.79
N VAL A 146 15.82 -0.81 10.11
CA VAL A 146 15.65 -2.04 9.33
C VAL A 146 15.05 -1.73 7.97
N GLN A 147 15.44 -2.51 6.98
CA GLN A 147 14.82 -2.46 5.66
C GLN A 147 13.59 -3.34 5.64
N VAL A 148 12.46 -2.78 5.22
CA VAL A 148 11.16 -3.45 5.21
C VAL A 148 10.58 -3.55 3.80
N LYS A 149 9.76 -4.56 3.58
CA LYS A 149 8.99 -4.77 2.36
C LYS A 149 7.46 -4.81 2.61
N ARG A 150 7.03 -4.85 3.87
CA ARG A 150 5.62 -4.80 4.25
C ARG A 150 5.44 -4.09 5.58
N VAL A 151 4.38 -3.30 5.67
CA VAL A 151 3.80 -2.86 6.93
C VAL A 151 2.45 -3.54 7.06
N PHE A 152 2.27 -4.31 8.14
CA PHE A 152 1.03 -5.04 8.38
C PHE A 152 -0.09 -4.10 8.83
N ASN A 153 -1.30 -4.39 8.38
CA ASN A 153 -2.50 -3.75 8.91
C ASN A 153 -2.83 -4.31 10.31
N THR A 154 -2.81 -5.66 10.45
CA THR A 154 -2.99 -6.33 11.73
C THR A 154 -1.70 -6.29 12.56
N GLY A 155 -1.77 -5.75 13.77
CA GLY A 155 -0.62 -5.60 14.68
C GLY A 155 0.12 -4.27 14.52
N THR A 156 -0.35 -3.37 13.65
CA THR A 156 0.03 -1.97 13.64
C THR A 156 -1.13 -1.17 14.23
N ALA A 157 -0.89 -0.49 15.32
CA ALA A 157 -1.89 0.30 16.05
C ALA A 157 -1.24 1.53 16.68
N ASP A 158 -2.03 2.57 16.87
CA ASP A 158 -1.60 3.81 17.53
C ASP A 158 -0.37 4.48 16.88
N VAL A 159 -0.17 4.24 15.59
CA VAL A 159 0.89 4.84 14.78
C VAL A 159 0.28 5.44 13.54
N SER A 160 0.64 6.67 13.22
CA SER A 160 0.22 7.35 11.99
C SER A 160 1.38 8.11 11.35
N ASP A 161 1.12 8.64 10.15
CA ASP A 161 2.10 9.38 9.36
C ASP A 161 3.41 8.61 9.12
N ILE A 162 3.28 7.29 8.92
CA ILE A 162 4.42 6.44 8.56
C ILE A 162 4.85 6.77 7.14
N LEU A 163 6.14 7.05 6.95
CA LEU A 163 6.75 7.25 5.64
C LEU A 163 7.74 6.14 5.34
N ALA A 164 7.63 5.57 4.15
CA ALA A 164 8.65 4.69 3.59
C ALA A 164 9.66 5.54 2.80
N LEU A 165 10.94 5.39 3.11
CA LEU A 165 12.04 6.17 2.58
C LEU A 165 12.97 5.27 1.76
N PHE A 166 13.26 5.70 0.51
CA PHE A 166 14.05 4.96 -0.50
C PHE A 166 15.26 5.75 -0.96
#